data_a67335b0a222c824f26d980f0013ee11
#
_entry.id   a67335b0a222c824f26d980f0013ee11
#
_cell.length_a   1.000
_cell.length_b   1.000
_cell.length_c   1.000
_cell.angle_alpha   90.00
_cell.angle_beta   90.00
_cell.angle_gamma   90.00
#
_symmetry.space_group_name_H-M   'P 1'
#
loop_
_entity.id
_entity.type
_entity.pdbx_description
1 polymer ?
#
loop_
_entity_poly.entity_id
_entity_poly.type
_entity_poly.pdbx_seq_one_letter_code
_entity_poly.pdbx_strand_id
1 'polypeptide(L)'
;VAEMGRNQIGGLEFRAMRSVLPAMSNDFDPFPGVVKRWGLGFLINEGDIPGRRAAGSLAWAGLGNTWFWLDPRSGVAGVLLTQILPFADAPVLDLLGRFEAAVYRG
;
A
#
# COMPACT_ATOMS: atom_id res chain seq x y z
N VAL A 1 -15.89 8.17 -6.12
CA VAL A 1 -14.84 7.44 -5.36
C VAL A 1 -15.09 5.94 -5.37
N ALA A 2 -16.37 5.48 -5.20
CA ALA A 2 -16.68 4.04 -5.19
C ALA A 2 -16.19 3.32 -6.45
N GLU A 3 -16.37 3.90 -7.62
CA GLU A 3 -15.88 3.33 -8.89
C GLU A 3 -14.36 3.25 -8.93
N MET A 4 -13.67 4.24 -8.37
CA MET A 4 -12.20 4.26 -8.31
C MET A 4 -11.64 3.15 -7.41
N GLY A 5 -12.38 2.78 -6.38
CA GLY A 5 -11.99 1.71 -5.44
C GLY A 5 -12.40 0.32 -5.88
N ARG A 6 -13.02 0.16 -7.04
CA ARG A 6 -13.42 -1.13 -7.56
C ARG A 6 -12.31 -1.72 -8.43
N ASN A 7 -12.13 -3.05 -8.39
CA ASN A 7 -11.16 -3.72 -9.25
C ASN A 7 -11.44 -3.44 -10.73
N GLN A 8 -10.45 -2.94 -11.45
CA GLN A 8 -10.52 -2.56 -12.86
C GLN A 8 -9.63 -3.44 -13.75
N ILE A 9 -8.96 -4.44 -13.17
CA ILE A 9 -8.01 -5.28 -13.92
C ILE A 9 -8.45 -6.75 -14.03
N GLY A 10 -9.71 -7.05 -13.72
CA GLY A 10 -10.26 -8.41 -13.85
C GLY A 10 -9.50 -9.41 -12.99
N GLY A 11 -9.07 -10.52 -13.59
CA GLY A 11 -8.33 -11.57 -12.91
C GLY A 11 -6.82 -11.31 -12.76
N LEU A 12 -6.30 -10.20 -13.26
CA LEU A 12 -4.88 -9.86 -13.09
C LEU A 12 -4.59 -9.48 -11.65
N GLU A 13 -3.37 -9.77 -11.19
CA GLU A 13 -2.92 -9.42 -9.85
C GLU A 13 -1.75 -8.46 -9.91
N PHE A 14 -1.74 -7.49 -8.98
CA PHE A 14 -0.54 -6.73 -8.73
C PHE A 14 0.47 -7.64 -8.05
N ARG A 15 1.65 -7.75 -8.62
CA ARG A 15 2.76 -8.55 -8.09
C ARG A 15 3.95 -7.67 -7.76
N ALA A 16 5.06 -8.28 -7.35
CA ALA A 16 6.27 -7.53 -7.05
C ALA A 16 6.70 -6.63 -8.22
N MET A 17 6.97 -5.38 -7.92
CA MET A 17 7.58 -4.44 -8.87
C MET A 17 9.10 -4.56 -8.75
N ARG A 18 9.74 -5.02 -9.82
CA ARG A 18 11.20 -5.09 -9.88
C ARG A 18 11.77 -3.74 -10.32
N SER A 19 12.76 -3.26 -9.58
CA SER A 19 13.42 -2.01 -9.91
C SER A 19 14.29 -2.16 -11.16
N VAL A 20 14.20 -1.18 -12.05
CA VAL A 20 15.11 -1.04 -13.20
C VAL A 20 16.12 0.08 -12.96
N LEU A 21 16.04 0.79 -11.85
CA LEU A 21 16.93 1.88 -11.46
C LEU A 21 17.21 1.80 -9.94
N PRO A 22 18.08 0.87 -9.50
CA PRO A 22 18.28 0.62 -8.06
C PRO A 22 18.75 1.82 -7.24
N ALA A 23 19.37 2.83 -7.88
CA ALA A 23 19.77 4.05 -7.19
C ALA A 23 18.57 4.88 -6.70
N MET A 24 17.41 4.73 -7.34
CA MET A 24 16.21 5.52 -7.04
C MET A 24 15.08 4.70 -6.44
N SER A 25 15.09 3.39 -6.65
CA SER A 25 13.97 2.53 -6.26
C SER A 25 14.46 1.13 -5.90
N ASN A 26 13.99 0.61 -4.77
CA ASN A 26 14.10 -0.81 -4.43
C ASN A 26 12.95 -1.59 -5.11
N ASP A 27 13.08 -2.91 -5.15
CA ASP A 27 11.96 -3.77 -5.48
C ASP A 27 10.85 -3.57 -4.44
N PHE A 28 9.60 -3.65 -4.88
CA PHE A 28 8.45 -3.43 -4.00
C PHE A 28 7.44 -4.56 -4.14
N ASP A 29 7.19 -5.25 -3.04
CA ASP A 29 6.21 -6.34 -2.95
C ASP A 29 5.38 -6.16 -1.69
N PRO A 30 4.31 -5.33 -1.74
CA PRO A 30 3.48 -5.09 -0.55
C PRO A 30 2.66 -6.33 -0.21
N PHE A 31 2.69 -6.72 1.07
CA PHE A 31 1.89 -7.81 1.61
C PHE A 31 2.01 -9.10 0.79
N PRO A 32 3.19 -9.73 0.73
CA PRO A 32 3.36 -11.00 0.02
C PRO A 32 2.34 -12.05 0.51
N GLY A 33 1.77 -12.81 -0.44
CA GLY A 33 0.75 -13.82 -0.14
C GLY A 33 -0.68 -13.29 -0.09
N VAL A 34 -0.88 -11.98 -0.08
CA VAL A 34 -2.21 -11.37 -0.17
C VAL A 34 -2.48 -10.98 -1.64
N VAL A 35 -3.64 -11.38 -2.17
CA VAL A 35 -4.03 -10.98 -3.52
C VAL A 35 -4.29 -9.49 -3.57
N LYS A 36 -3.68 -8.81 -4.54
CA LYS A 36 -3.85 -7.37 -4.74
C LYS A 36 -4.31 -7.12 -6.17
N ARG A 37 -5.24 -6.17 -6.29
CA ARG A 37 -5.83 -5.72 -7.55
C ARG A 37 -5.55 -4.23 -7.71
N TRP A 38 -6.11 -3.65 -8.75
CA TRP A 38 -5.94 -2.23 -9.02
C TRP A 38 -7.26 -1.59 -9.43
N GLY A 39 -7.56 -0.45 -8.83
CA GLY A 39 -8.70 0.37 -9.21
C GLY A 39 -8.28 1.48 -10.15
N LEU A 40 -8.97 2.60 -10.11
CA LEU A 40 -8.55 3.80 -10.85
C LEU A 40 -7.65 4.64 -9.95
N GLY A 41 -6.34 4.35 -9.98
CA GLY A 41 -5.34 5.06 -9.20
C GLY A 41 -5.03 4.48 -7.82
N PHE A 42 -5.60 3.33 -7.46
CA PHE A 42 -5.37 2.71 -6.15
C PHE A 42 -5.02 1.23 -6.27
N LEU A 43 -4.03 0.82 -5.49
CA LEU A 43 -3.78 -0.57 -5.17
C LEU A 43 -4.87 -1.04 -4.18
N ILE A 44 -5.42 -2.23 -4.39
CA ILE A 44 -6.47 -2.79 -3.55
C ILE A 44 -5.98 -4.12 -2.96
N ASN A 45 -5.96 -4.26 -1.63
CA ASN A 45 -5.71 -5.56 -1.01
C ASN A 45 -7.04 -6.30 -0.86
N GLU A 46 -7.15 -7.51 -1.41
CA GLU A 46 -8.38 -8.31 -1.32
C GLU A 46 -8.50 -9.09 -0.03
N GLY A 47 -7.39 -9.34 0.66
CA GLY A 47 -7.37 -10.00 1.96
C GLY A 47 -7.09 -9.02 3.09
N ASP A 48 -7.55 -9.36 4.30
CA ASP A 48 -7.22 -8.59 5.50
C ASP A 48 -5.72 -8.65 5.79
N ILE A 49 -5.17 -7.55 6.27
CA ILE A 49 -3.81 -7.51 6.79
C ILE A 49 -3.90 -7.56 8.32
N PRO A 50 -3.49 -8.65 8.98
CA PRO A 50 -3.68 -8.81 10.42
C PRO A 50 -3.13 -7.63 11.22
N GLY A 51 -3.98 -7.06 12.10
CA GLY A 51 -3.63 -5.91 12.93
C GLY A 51 -3.50 -4.57 12.17
N ARG A 52 -3.83 -4.56 10.88
CA ARG A 52 -3.70 -3.40 10.00
C ARG A 52 -4.98 -3.26 9.16
N ARG A 53 -4.86 -2.76 7.94
CA ARG A 53 -5.99 -2.46 7.06
C ARG A 53 -6.82 -3.70 6.69
N ALA A 54 -8.12 -3.51 6.56
CA ALA A 54 -9.05 -4.56 6.16
C ALA A 54 -9.03 -4.80 4.65
N ALA A 55 -9.56 -5.94 4.23
CA ALA A 55 -9.78 -6.24 2.82
C ALA A 55 -10.60 -5.13 2.14
N GLY A 56 -10.24 -4.78 0.92
CA GLY A 56 -10.86 -3.70 0.16
C GLY A 56 -10.28 -2.32 0.43
N SER A 57 -9.20 -2.24 1.20
CA SER A 57 -8.51 -0.97 1.42
C SER A 57 -7.77 -0.51 0.16
N LEU A 58 -7.65 0.80 0.02
CA LEU A 58 -7.08 1.48 -1.14
C LEU A 58 -5.77 2.13 -0.71
N ALA A 59 -4.74 2.02 -1.54
CA ALA A 59 -3.43 2.57 -1.18
C ALA A 59 -2.61 2.92 -2.41
N TRP A 60 -1.63 3.77 -2.24
CA TRP A 60 -0.50 3.91 -3.15
C TRP A 60 0.61 4.71 -2.46
N ALA A 61 1.59 5.16 -3.27
CA ALA A 61 2.80 5.77 -2.74
C ALA A 61 3.41 6.76 -3.73
N GLY A 62 4.42 7.48 -3.27
CA GLY A 62 5.26 8.37 -4.09
C GLY A 62 6.73 8.04 -3.97
N LEU A 63 7.53 8.51 -4.92
CA LEU A 63 8.96 8.18 -5.05
C LEU A 63 9.77 8.51 -3.79
N GLY A 64 9.45 9.60 -3.10
CA GLY A 64 10.15 10.01 -1.87
C GLY A 64 9.72 9.25 -0.61
N ASN A 65 9.15 8.08 -0.76
CA ASN A 65 8.58 7.29 0.35
C ASN A 65 7.44 8.02 1.06
N THR A 66 6.53 8.58 0.29
CA THR A 66 5.24 9.04 0.77
C THR A 66 4.23 7.90 0.59
N TRP A 67 3.44 7.63 1.61
CA TRP A 67 2.54 6.49 1.64
C TRP A 67 1.18 6.91 2.13
N PHE A 68 0.11 6.30 1.58
CA PHE A 68 -1.23 6.48 2.13
C PHE A 68 -2.05 5.20 2.01
N TRP A 69 -3.03 5.07 2.88
CA TRP A 69 -4.08 4.05 2.74
C TRP A 69 -5.43 4.64 3.17
N LEU A 70 -6.48 4.07 2.60
CA LEU A 70 -7.87 4.36 2.95
C LEU A 70 -8.54 3.02 3.22
N ASP A 71 -9.08 2.84 4.40
CA ASP A 71 -9.80 1.64 4.78
C ASP A 71 -11.28 1.98 5.01
N PRO A 72 -12.13 1.86 3.97
CA PRO A 72 -13.55 2.20 4.09
C PRO A 72 -14.30 1.34 5.09
N ARG A 73 -13.88 0.07 5.26
CA ARG A 73 -14.54 -0.84 6.18
C ARG A 73 -14.35 -0.42 7.63
N SER A 74 -13.14 -0.03 7.99
CA SER A 74 -12.81 0.39 9.36
C SER A 74 -13.02 1.89 9.59
N GLY A 75 -13.25 2.67 8.53
CA GLY A 75 -13.39 4.11 8.62
C GLY A 75 -12.08 4.83 8.93
N VAL A 76 -10.95 4.26 8.52
CA VAL A 76 -9.61 4.75 8.83
C VAL A 76 -8.88 5.17 7.55
N ALA A 77 -8.16 6.27 7.63
CA ALA A 77 -7.22 6.68 6.60
C ALA A 77 -5.91 7.12 7.25
N GLY A 78 -4.80 6.87 6.58
CA GLY A 78 -3.50 7.29 7.08
C GLY A 78 -2.59 7.77 5.96
N VAL A 79 -1.73 8.71 6.31
CA VAL A 79 -0.72 9.27 5.39
C VAL A 79 0.60 9.37 6.14
N LEU A 80 1.67 8.92 5.50
CA LEU A 80 3.04 9.09 5.97
C LEU A 80 3.81 9.87 4.91
N LEU A 81 4.31 11.04 5.26
CA LEU A 81 5.04 11.91 4.34
C LEU A 81 6.52 11.90 4.71
N THR A 82 7.36 11.54 3.74
CA THR A 82 8.82 11.63 3.88
C THR A 82 9.45 12.17 2.60
N GLN A 83 10.74 12.45 2.66
CA GLN A 83 11.55 12.82 1.49
C GLN A 83 12.82 11.98 1.53
N ILE A 84 12.67 10.68 1.34
CA ILE A 84 13.75 9.70 1.47
C ILE A 84 13.83 8.87 0.18
N LEU A 85 15.04 8.64 -0.30
CA LEU A 85 15.34 7.73 -1.39
C LEU A 85 16.23 6.60 -0.88
N PRO A 86 16.19 5.45 -1.51
CA PRO A 86 15.36 5.05 -2.66
C PRO A 86 13.90 4.76 -2.25
N PHE A 87 13.01 4.74 -3.24
CA PHE A 87 11.62 4.29 -3.04
C PHE A 87 11.59 2.88 -2.45
N ALA A 88 10.59 2.59 -1.62
CA ALA A 88 10.45 1.34 -0.87
C ALA A 88 11.65 1.08 0.05
N ASP A 89 12.13 2.13 0.71
CA ASP A 89 13.18 2.07 1.71
C ASP A 89 12.74 1.19 2.90
N ALA A 90 13.56 0.20 3.27
CA ALA A 90 13.18 -0.76 4.29
C ALA A 90 12.86 -0.13 5.65
N PRO A 91 13.66 0.80 6.19
CA PRO A 91 13.32 1.49 7.43
C PRO A 91 12.01 2.27 7.37
N VAL A 92 11.70 2.90 6.23
CA VAL A 92 10.44 3.64 6.06
C VAL A 92 9.26 2.66 6.01
N LEU A 93 9.39 1.52 5.33
CA LEU A 93 8.34 0.50 5.29
C LEU A 93 8.08 -0.10 6.67
N ASP A 94 9.12 -0.31 7.48
CA ASP A 94 8.97 -0.73 8.87
C ASP A 94 8.22 0.31 9.70
N LEU A 95 8.58 1.58 9.54
CA LEU A 95 7.88 2.68 10.21
C LEU A 95 6.41 2.74 9.81
N LEU A 96 6.13 2.62 8.51
CA LEU A 96 4.76 2.61 7.99
C LEU A 96 3.94 1.48 8.62
N GLY A 97 4.50 0.27 8.68
CA GLY A 97 3.83 -0.88 9.28
C GLY A 97 3.51 -0.67 10.76
N ARG A 98 4.46 -0.14 11.52
CA ARG A 98 4.28 0.15 12.94
C ARG A 98 3.27 1.29 13.16
N PHE A 99 3.33 2.34 12.36
CA PHE A 99 2.38 3.45 12.40
C PHE A 99 0.96 2.94 12.13
N GLU A 100 0.77 2.21 11.05
CA GLU A 100 -0.53 1.64 10.70
C GLU A 100 -1.05 0.73 11.82
N ALA A 101 -0.23 -0.20 12.31
CA ALA A 101 -0.62 -1.09 13.41
C ALA A 101 -1.04 -0.30 14.67
N ALA A 102 -0.34 0.78 14.99
CA ALA A 102 -0.68 1.63 16.12
C ALA A 102 -2.06 2.30 15.96
N VAL A 103 -2.38 2.75 14.74
CA VAL A 103 -3.69 3.35 14.43
C VAL A 103 -4.83 2.35 14.68
N TYR A 104 -4.65 1.09 14.28
CA TYR A 104 -5.68 0.06 14.46
C TYR A 104 -5.79 -0.46 15.90
N ARG A 105 -4.77 -0.26 16.73
CA ARG A 105 -4.84 -0.59 18.15
C ARG A 105 -5.55 0.50 18.98
N GLY A 106 -5.44 1.70 18.50
CA GLY A 106 -5.98 2.87 19.20
C GLY A 106 -7.45 3.02 19.13
#